data_59468527b609bbb3c844f060c2adf5cf
#
_entry.id   59468527b609bbb3c844f060c2adf5cf
#
_cell.length_a   1.000
_cell.length_b   1.000
_cell.length_c   1.000
_cell.angle_alpha   90.00
_cell.angle_beta   90.00
_cell.angle_gamma   90.00
#
_symmetry.space_group_name_H-M   'P 1'
#
loop_
_entity.id
_entity.type
_entity.pdbx_description
1 polymer ?
#
loop_
_entity_poly.entity_id
_entity_poly.type
_entity_poly.pdbx_seq_one_letter_code
_entity_poly.pdbx_strand_id
1 'polypeptide(L)'
;MGKEADILAKIVVVEDDVYMREELLNLLEKSGYDTIGLSDFENAVSEIAAYFPDLILLDINLPFRSGFEICKELKAKQIGTVLVLTARDKLQDELHALDLGADDYLTKPCNMSRLLARIKNLLRRKEEQVQQGLLDGGGFLLDPNTFTIYVGNSSYLMPPNEGKILLALLKNSPKIVSKKELCIRLWGTEEFIDENALQVNFTRLRKTLREFGLEERIETVRGQG
;
A
#
# COMPACT_ATOMS: atom_id res chain seq x y z
N MET A 1 16.12 27.47 6.36
CA MET A 1 15.62 26.25 7.02
C MET A 1 14.17 26.12 6.58
N GLY A 2 13.93 25.42 5.46
CA GLY A 2 12.59 25.05 5.00
C GLY A 2 12.05 23.99 5.94
N LYS A 3 10.86 24.21 6.54
CA LYS A 3 10.07 23.14 7.14
C LYS A 3 9.72 22.19 6.00
N GLU A 4 10.27 20.97 6.00
CA GLU A 4 9.62 19.86 5.32
C GLU A 4 8.18 19.84 5.83
N ALA A 5 7.22 19.95 4.93
CA ALA A 5 5.83 19.77 5.29
C ALA A 5 5.72 18.30 5.75
N ASP A 6 5.47 18.08 7.04
CA ASP A 6 5.14 16.76 7.54
C ASP A 6 3.95 16.25 6.71
N ILE A 7 4.20 15.25 5.86
CA ILE A 7 3.14 14.61 5.10
C ILE A 7 2.33 13.83 6.12
N LEU A 8 1.14 14.33 6.44
CA LEU A 8 0.24 13.69 7.38
C LEU A 8 -0.20 12.34 6.81
N ALA A 9 -0.14 11.29 7.63
CA ALA A 9 -0.64 9.98 7.21
C ALA A 9 -2.14 10.06 6.91
N LYS A 10 -2.53 9.50 5.77
CA LYS A 10 -3.91 9.53 5.26
C LYS A 10 -4.70 8.32 5.73
N ILE A 11 -5.83 8.57 6.40
CA ILE A 11 -6.70 7.54 6.95
C ILE A 11 -8.08 7.63 6.30
N VAL A 12 -8.52 6.53 5.69
CA VAL A 12 -9.90 6.38 5.19
C VAL A 12 -10.73 5.67 6.23
N VAL A 13 -11.89 6.25 6.58
CA VAL A 13 -12.87 5.70 7.52
C VAL A 13 -14.08 5.16 6.76
N VAL A 14 -14.31 3.86 6.89
CA VAL A 14 -15.43 3.12 6.25
C VAL A 14 -16.37 2.67 7.35
N GLU A 15 -17.41 3.47 7.58
CA GLU A 15 -18.37 3.34 8.68
C GLU A 15 -19.73 3.83 8.18
N ASP A 16 -20.79 3.03 8.33
CA ASP A 16 -22.13 3.41 7.85
C ASP A 16 -22.88 4.32 8.82
N ASP A 17 -22.63 4.19 10.12
CA ASP A 17 -23.17 5.12 11.11
C ASP A 17 -22.52 6.51 10.92
N VAL A 18 -23.33 7.48 10.47
CA VAL A 18 -22.87 8.84 10.18
C VAL A 18 -22.28 9.51 11.41
N TYR A 19 -22.90 9.35 12.60
CA TYR A 19 -22.42 9.99 13.83
C TYR A 19 -21.08 9.40 14.29
N MET A 20 -20.97 8.07 14.25
CA MET A 20 -19.72 7.38 14.58
C MET A 20 -18.62 7.76 13.58
N ARG A 21 -18.91 7.79 12.29
CA ARG A 21 -17.96 8.21 11.26
C ARG A 21 -17.45 9.63 11.51
N GLU A 22 -18.33 10.59 11.78
CA GLU A 22 -17.97 11.97 12.08
C GLU A 22 -17.13 12.09 13.36
N GLU A 23 -17.47 11.32 14.39
CA GLU A 23 -16.70 11.28 15.63
C GLU A 23 -15.28 10.75 15.39
N LEU A 24 -15.13 9.68 14.61
CA LEU A 24 -13.84 9.12 14.23
C LEU A 24 -13.01 10.11 13.39
N LEU A 25 -13.60 10.75 12.39
CA LEU A 25 -12.92 11.77 11.57
C LEU A 25 -12.40 12.92 12.44
N ASN A 26 -13.26 13.49 13.28
CA ASN A 26 -12.88 14.57 14.20
C ASN A 26 -11.75 14.17 15.17
N LEU A 27 -11.78 12.94 15.68
CA LEU A 27 -10.73 12.42 16.57
C LEU A 27 -9.39 12.31 15.85
N LEU A 28 -9.41 11.76 14.64
CA LEU A 28 -8.22 11.52 13.84
C LEU A 28 -7.60 12.83 13.34
N GLU A 29 -8.41 13.78 12.88
CA GLU A 29 -7.95 15.10 12.48
C GLU A 29 -7.29 15.86 13.65
N LYS A 30 -7.91 15.85 14.83
CA LYS A 30 -7.31 16.41 16.06
C LYS A 30 -6.02 15.72 16.47
N SER A 31 -5.82 14.49 16.03
CA SER A 31 -4.61 13.69 16.28
C SER A 31 -3.53 13.91 15.20
N GLY A 32 -3.78 14.77 14.20
CA GLY A 32 -2.82 15.14 13.18
C GLY A 32 -2.79 14.21 11.97
N TYR A 33 -3.89 13.55 11.63
CA TYR A 33 -4.03 12.73 10.43
C TYR A 33 -4.82 13.46 9.35
N ASP A 34 -4.54 13.14 8.07
CA ASP A 34 -5.40 13.51 6.93
C ASP A 34 -6.51 12.46 6.80
N THR A 35 -7.79 12.86 6.85
CA THR A 35 -8.90 11.92 7.00
C THR A 35 -9.94 12.04 5.91
N ILE A 36 -10.49 10.90 5.49
CA ILE A 36 -11.55 10.82 4.49
C ILE A 36 -12.61 9.84 4.99
N GLY A 37 -13.86 10.29 5.06
CA GLY A 37 -15.02 9.43 5.33
C GLY A 37 -15.63 8.90 4.05
N LEU A 38 -15.75 7.57 3.93
CA LEU A 38 -16.41 6.94 2.80
C LEU A 38 -17.94 6.95 2.97
N SER A 39 -18.67 7.20 1.89
CA SER A 39 -20.14 7.16 1.85
C SER A 39 -20.72 6.19 0.81
N ASP A 40 -19.96 5.82 -0.22
CA ASP A 40 -20.33 4.79 -1.19
C ASP A 40 -19.68 3.45 -0.81
N PHE A 41 -20.51 2.51 -0.31
CA PHE A 41 -20.04 1.19 0.11
C PHE A 41 -20.10 0.15 -1.03
N GLU A 42 -20.84 0.39 -2.11
CA GLU A 42 -20.88 -0.52 -3.26
C GLU A 42 -19.55 -0.52 -4.01
N ASN A 43 -18.98 0.68 -4.22
CA ASN A 43 -17.72 0.90 -4.93
C ASN A 43 -16.53 1.13 -3.98
N ALA A 44 -16.68 0.76 -2.70
CA ALA A 44 -15.76 1.10 -1.63
C ALA A 44 -14.28 0.86 -1.99
N VAL A 45 -13.94 -0.30 -2.57
CA VAL A 45 -12.53 -0.64 -2.87
C VAL A 45 -11.92 0.30 -3.90
N SER A 46 -12.67 0.63 -4.98
CA SER A 46 -12.17 1.54 -6.02
C SER A 46 -12.07 2.97 -5.51
N GLU A 47 -13.02 3.40 -4.69
CA GLU A 47 -12.99 4.73 -4.09
C GLU A 47 -11.84 4.85 -3.07
N ILE A 48 -11.66 3.87 -2.19
CA ILE A 48 -10.53 3.81 -1.26
C ILE A 48 -9.19 3.86 -2.01
N ALA A 49 -9.06 3.08 -3.09
CA ALA A 49 -7.83 3.03 -3.89
C ALA A 49 -7.45 4.39 -4.47
N ALA A 50 -8.44 5.19 -4.90
CA ALA A 50 -8.22 6.51 -5.47
C ALA A 50 -7.61 7.52 -4.47
N TYR A 51 -7.80 7.31 -3.18
CA TYR A 51 -7.24 8.18 -2.13
C TYR A 51 -5.81 7.82 -1.73
N PHE A 52 -5.28 6.64 -2.12
CA PHE A 52 -3.96 6.15 -1.72
C PHE A 52 -3.74 6.20 -0.20
N PRO A 53 -4.59 5.56 0.61
CA PRO A 53 -4.52 5.65 2.06
C PRO A 53 -3.31 4.93 2.64
N ASP A 54 -2.81 5.44 3.76
CA ASP A 54 -1.83 4.75 4.59
C ASP A 54 -2.49 3.71 5.49
N LEU A 55 -3.70 4.05 5.99
CA LEU A 55 -4.49 3.18 6.84
C LEU A 55 -5.98 3.30 6.51
N ILE A 56 -6.71 2.20 6.65
CA ILE A 56 -8.16 2.12 6.46
C ILE A 56 -8.75 1.63 7.78
N LEU A 57 -9.65 2.42 8.37
CA LEU A 57 -10.54 1.96 9.44
C LEU A 57 -11.79 1.38 8.78
N LEU A 58 -12.05 0.10 9.03
CA LEU A 58 -13.09 -0.63 8.31
C LEU A 58 -14.08 -1.28 9.29
N ASP A 59 -15.35 -0.89 9.23
CA ASP A 59 -16.40 -1.70 9.86
C ASP A 59 -16.74 -2.93 9.01
N ILE A 60 -17.11 -4.00 9.69
CA ILE A 60 -17.60 -5.24 9.05
C ILE A 60 -19.07 -5.14 8.69
N ASN A 61 -19.86 -4.47 9.53
CA ASN A 61 -21.30 -4.36 9.36
C ASN A 61 -21.67 -3.17 8.47
N LEU A 62 -21.43 -3.30 7.18
CA LEU A 62 -21.75 -2.28 6.18
C LEU A 62 -22.99 -2.70 5.36
N PRO A 63 -23.78 -1.74 4.85
CA PRO A 63 -24.83 -2.02 3.90
C PRO A 63 -24.24 -2.44 2.54
N PHE A 64 -24.98 -3.22 1.76
CA PHE A 64 -24.66 -3.69 0.40
C PHE A 64 -23.53 -4.71 0.32
N ARG A 65 -22.38 -4.46 0.95
CA ARG A 65 -21.21 -5.37 0.95
C ARG A 65 -20.69 -5.58 2.36
N SER A 66 -20.32 -6.83 2.68
CA SER A 66 -19.67 -7.13 3.94
C SER A 66 -18.26 -6.50 4.01
N GLY A 67 -17.90 -5.91 5.15
CA GLY A 67 -16.53 -5.44 5.37
C GLY A 67 -15.48 -6.55 5.26
N PHE A 68 -15.83 -7.82 5.45
CA PHE A 68 -14.94 -8.95 5.19
C PHE A 68 -14.58 -9.06 3.70
N GLU A 69 -15.55 -8.88 2.79
CA GLU A 69 -15.31 -8.90 1.35
C GLU A 69 -14.43 -7.72 0.91
N ILE A 70 -14.73 -6.53 1.47
CA ILE A 70 -13.93 -5.32 1.23
C ILE A 70 -12.50 -5.53 1.73
N CYS A 71 -12.31 -6.03 2.96
CA CYS A 71 -11.00 -6.35 3.53
C CYS A 71 -10.21 -7.30 2.63
N LYS A 72 -10.81 -8.42 2.24
CA LYS A 72 -10.19 -9.41 1.35
C LYS A 72 -9.74 -8.78 0.04
N GLU A 73 -10.58 -7.95 -0.58
CA GLU A 73 -10.26 -7.31 -1.87
C GLU A 73 -9.18 -6.24 -1.72
N LEU A 74 -9.23 -5.40 -0.68
CA LEU A 74 -8.19 -4.43 -0.36
C LEU A 74 -6.83 -5.10 -0.18
N LYS A 75 -6.79 -6.21 0.58
CA LYS A 75 -5.56 -6.95 0.83
C LYS A 75 -5.06 -7.68 -0.40
N ALA A 76 -5.93 -8.25 -1.22
CA ALA A 76 -5.56 -8.84 -2.50
C ALA A 76 -4.96 -7.82 -3.48
N LYS A 77 -5.45 -6.58 -3.46
CA LYS A 77 -4.94 -5.45 -4.25
C LYS A 77 -3.83 -4.66 -3.55
N GLN A 78 -3.45 -5.04 -2.33
CA GLN A 78 -2.43 -4.40 -1.50
C GLN A 78 -2.68 -2.89 -1.28
N ILE A 79 -3.93 -2.53 -1.04
CA ILE A 79 -4.36 -1.16 -0.79
C ILE A 79 -4.35 -0.90 0.72
N GLY A 80 -3.38 -0.13 1.18
CA GLY A 80 -3.29 0.37 2.55
C GLY A 80 -3.16 -0.69 3.66
N THR A 81 -3.01 -0.22 4.88
CA THR A 81 -3.07 -1.03 6.10
C THR A 81 -4.53 -1.07 6.59
N VAL A 82 -5.09 -2.25 6.89
CA VAL A 82 -6.49 -2.40 7.29
C VAL A 82 -6.60 -2.67 8.78
N LEU A 83 -7.20 -1.74 9.53
CA LEU A 83 -7.62 -1.93 10.93
C LEU A 83 -9.14 -2.10 10.94
N VAL A 84 -9.60 -3.29 11.32
CA VAL A 84 -11.03 -3.55 11.51
C VAL A 84 -11.50 -2.95 12.82
N LEU A 85 -12.57 -2.15 12.77
CA LEU A 85 -13.23 -1.56 13.95
C LEU A 85 -14.73 -1.82 13.87
N THR A 86 -15.22 -2.81 14.63
CA THR A 86 -16.59 -3.32 14.48
C THR A 86 -17.25 -3.70 15.81
N ALA A 87 -18.59 -3.75 15.81
CA ALA A 87 -19.36 -4.24 16.99
C ALA A 87 -19.34 -5.78 17.12
N ARG A 88 -18.73 -6.51 16.17
CA ARG A 88 -18.60 -7.97 16.26
C ARG A 88 -17.49 -8.31 17.27
N ASP A 89 -17.83 -9.03 18.31
CA ASP A 89 -16.94 -9.36 19.43
C ASP A 89 -16.58 -10.85 19.53
N LYS A 90 -17.06 -11.66 18.57
CA LYS A 90 -16.77 -13.09 18.55
C LYS A 90 -15.36 -13.35 18.06
N LEU A 91 -14.64 -14.21 18.78
CA LEU A 91 -13.29 -14.64 18.38
C LEU A 91 -13.23 -15.18 16.93
N GLN A 92 -14.29 -15.84 16.48
CA GLN A 92 -14.37 -16.35 15.10
C GLN A 92 -14.36 -15.22 14.06
N ASP A 93 -15.03 -14.10 14.33
CA ASP A 93 -15.04 -12.95 13.43
C ASP A 93 -13.65 -12.26 13.39
N GLU A 94 -12.99 -12.16 14.53
CA GLU A 94 -11.63 -11.64 14.63
C GLU A 94 -10.63 -12.52 13.84
N LEU A 95 -10.63 -13.81 14.10
CA LEU A 95 -9.76 -14.76 13.40
C LEU A 95 -10.05 -14.75 11.90
N HIS A 96 -11.31 -14.68 11.50
CA HIS A 96 -11.68 -14.60 10.08
C HIS A 96 -11.16 -13.32 9.41
N ALA A 97 -11.27 -12.16 10.07
CA ALA A 97 -10.72 -10.91 9.54
C ALA A 97 -9.21 -10.97 9.37
N LEU A 98 -8.50 -11.51 10.36
CA LEU A 98 -7.03 -11.66 10.32
C LEU A 98 -6.60 -12.66 9.24
N ASP A 99 -7.32 -13.77 9.05
CA ASP A 99 -7.08 -14.74 7.98
C ASP A 99 -7.30 -14.14 6.58
N LEU A 100 -8.21 -13.16 6.45
CA LEU A 100 -8.41 -12.39 5.22
C LEU A 100 -7.32 -11.33 4.99
N GLY A 101 -6.40 -11.16 5.96
CA GLY A 101 -5.23 -10.29 5.87
C GLY A 101 -5.40 -8.94 6.56
N ALA A 102 -6.44 -8.73 7.38
CA ALA A 102 -6.51 -7.52 8.22
C ALA A 102 -5.25 -7.42 9.10
N ASP A 103 -4.71 -6.21 9.23
CA ASP A 103 -3.47 -5.97 9.97
C ASP A 103 -3.70 -5.88 11.49
N ASP A 104 -4.93 -5.56 11.91
CA ASP A 104 -5.39 -5.59 13.30
C ASP A 104 -6.92 -5.59 13.37
N TYR A 105 -7.45 -5.92 14.56
CA TYR A 105 -8.88 -5.99 14.84
C TYR A 105 -9.20 -5.35 16.18
N LEU A 106 -10.24 -4.54 16.24
CA LEU A 106 -10.68 -3.86 17.46
C LEU A 106 -12.20 -3.86 17.57
N THR A 107 -12.73 -4.27 18.72
CA THR A 107 -14.17 -4.32 18.98
C THR A 107 -14.70 -3.00 19.52
N LYS A 108 -15.89 -2.60 19.07
CA LYS A 108 -16.70 -1.51 19.63
C LYS A 108 -17.54 -2.03 20.80
N PRO A 109 -17.74 -1.26 21.88
CA PRO A 109 -17.14 0.05 22.17
C PRO A 109 -15.66 -0.07 22.56
N CYS A 110 -14.81 0.81 22.03
CA CYS A 110 -13.41 0.85 22.38
C CYS A 110 -13.01 2.21 22.98
N ASN A 111 -11.98 2.18 23.81
CA ASN A 111 -11.39 3.43 24.29
C ASN A 111 -10.64 4.12 23.15
N MET A 112 -10.90 5.42 22.89
CA MET A 112 -10.32 6.18 21.79
C MET A 112 -8.78 6.25 21.89
N SER A 113 -8.21 6.30 23.09
CA SER A 113 -6.74 6.22 23.25
C SER A 113 -6.19 4.87 22.83
N ARG A 114 -6.94 3.78 22.99
CA ARG A 114 -6.55 2.44 22.52
C ARG A 114 -6.59 2.37 21.00
N LEU A 115 -7.60 2.96 20.36
CA LEU A 115 -7.70 3.06 18.89
C LEU A 115 -6.50 3.83 18.32
N LEU A 116 -6.23 5.02 18.86
CA LEU A 116 -5.09 5.85 18.42
C LEU A 116 -3.75 5.14 18.61
N ALA A 117 -3.57 4.41 19.72
CA ALA A 117 -2.34 3.65 19.92
C ALA A 117 -2.16 2.52 18.90
N ARG A 118 -3.25 1.84 18.49
CA ARG A 118 -3.22 0.82 17.44
C ARG A 118 -2.86 1.43 16.08
N ILE A 119 -3.53 2.51 15.69
CA ILE A 119 -3.25 3.27 14.46
C ILE A 119 -1.77 3.68 14.42
N LYS A 120 -1.29 4.33 15.47
CA LYS A 120 0.11 4.76 15.56
C LYS A 120 1.09 3.59 15.43
N ASN A 121 0.81 2.46 16.05
CA ASN A 121 1.67 1.28 15.95
C ASN A 121 1.69 0.67 14.53
N LEU A 122 0.54 0.65 13.85
CA LEU A 122 0.45 0.15 12.48
C LEU A 122 1.21 1.05 11.50
N LEU A 123 1.01 2.37 11.60
CA LEU A 123 1.71 3.35 10.76
C LEU A 123 3.23 3.35 11.04
N ARG A 124 3.65 3.29 12.32
CA ARG A 124 5.06 3.22 12.70
C ARG A 124 5.77 1.97 12.15
N ARG A 125 5.11 0.81 12.08
CA ARG A 125 5.70 -0.39 11.47
C ARG A 125 6.07 -0.15 10.00
N LYS A 126 5.24 0.59 9.27
CA LYS A 126 5.52 1.00 7.88
C LYS A 126 6.70 1.98 7.83
N GLU A 127 6.75 2.96 8.72
CA GLU A 127 7.84 3.95 8.80
C GLU A 127 9.17 3.30 9.19
N GLU A 128 9.19 2.37 10.15
CA GLU A 128 10.40 1.65 10.57
C GLU A 128 10.98 0.79 9.43
N GLN A 129 10.12 0.22 8.59
CA GLN A 129 10.56 -0.51 7.40
C GLN A 129 11.20 0.44 6.37
N VAL A 130 10.65 1.64 6.21
CA VAL A 130 11.23 2.70 5.35
C VAL A 130 12.54 3.23 5.96
N GLN A 131 12.63 3.42 7.29
CA GLN A 131 13.87 3.85 7.98
C GLN A 131 15.00 2.83 7.87
N GLN A 132 14.72 1.56 7.61
CA GLN A 132 15.72 0.55 7.29
C GLN A 132 16.29 0.69 5.86
N GLY A 133 15.95 1.76 5.15
CA GLY A 133 16.39 2.00 3.78
C GLY A 133 15.60 1.25 2.71
N LEU A 134 14.48 0.64 3.09
CA LEU A 134 13.58 0.00 2.14
C LEU A 134 12.75 1.04 1.39
N LEU A 135 12.54 0.81 0.11
CA LEU A 135 11.73 1.69 -0.75
C LEU A 135 10.30 1.15 -0.85
N ASP A 136 9.32 2.00 -0.57
CA ASP A 136 7.89 1.65 -0.72
C ASP A 136 7.49 1.72 -2.20
N GLY A 137 7.02 0.59 -2.75
CA GLY A 137 6.51 0.45 -4.11
C GLY A 137 4.98 0.43 -4.21
N GLY A 138 4.29 0.82 -3.13
CA GLY A 138 2.82 0.81 -3.10
C GLY A 138 2.24 -0.61 -3.10
N GLY A 139 2.47 -1.36 -2.02
CA GLY A 139 2.03 -2.74 -1.83
C GLY A 139 3.17 -3.76 -1.72
N PHE A 140 4.40 -3.30 -1.90
CA PHE A 140 5.62 -4.04 -1.60
C PHE A 140 6.72 -3.09 -1.14
N LEU A 141 7.73 -3.63 -0.46
CA LEU A 141 8.95 -2.90 -0.12
C LEU A 141 10.12 -3.50 -0.90
N LEU A 142 11.02 -2.64 -1.37
CA LEU A 142 12.25 -3.06 -2.04
C LEU A 142 13.45 -2.68 -1.19
N ASP A 143 14.29 -3.66 -0.85
CA ASP A 143 15.63 -3.40 -0.35
C ASP A 143 16.55 -3.00 -1.53
N PRO A 144 17.02 -1.74 -1.59
CA PRO A 144 17.85 -1.26 -2.70
C PRO A 144 19.25 -1.88 -2.72
N ASN A 145 19.71 -2.50 -1.63
CA ASN A 145 21.05 -3.08 -1.52
C ASN A 145 21.06 -4.54 -1.96
N THR A 146 20.03 -5.30 -1.57
CA THR A 146 19.94 -6.74 -1.87
C THR A 146 19.04 -7.03 -3.07
N PHE A 147 18.19 -6.08 -3.50
CA PHE A 147 17.10 -6.28 -4.45
C PHE A 147 16.05 -7.30 -3.98
N THR A 148 15.89 -7.42 -2.67
CA THR A 148 14.81 -8.24 -2.09
C THR A 148 13.52 -7.44 -2.06
N ILE A 149 12.44 -7.99 -2.63
CA ILE A 149 11.09 -7.46 -2.45
C ILE A 149 10.41 -8.17 -1.28
N TYR A 150 9.66 -7.40 -0.49
CA TYR A 150 8.84 -7.89 0.62
C TYR A 150 7.38 -7.58 0.30
N VAL A 151 6.55 -8.61 0.28
CA VAL A 151 5.11 -8.51 -0.05
C VAL A 151 4.34 -9.23 1.05
N GLY A 152 3.67 -8.48 1.91
CA GLY A 152 3.06 -9.03 3.13
C GLY A 152 4.10 -9.76 3.99
N ASN A 153 3.88 -11.06 4.24
CA ASN A 153 4.80 -11.91 5.00
C ASN A 153 5.80 -12.68 4.13
N SER A 154 5.81 -12.43 2.83
CA SER A 154 6.68 -13.13 1.87
C SER A 154 7.84 -12.23 1.43
N SER A 155 8.98 -12.84 1.14
CA SER A 155 10.12 -12.14 0.54
C SER A 155 10.65 -12.90 -0.67
N TYR A 156 11.17 -12.15 -1.65
CA TYR A 156 11.75 -12.72 -2.86
C TYR A 156 13.00 -11.92 -3.27
N LEU A 157 14.10 -12.62 -3.43
CA LEU A 157 15.36 -12.06 -3.93
C LEU A 157 15.30 -12.00 -5.46
N MET A 158 15.25 -10.79 -6.01
CA MET A 158 15.18 -10.56 -7.45
C MET A 158 16.54 -10.77 -8.12
N PRO A 159 16.57 -11.25 -9.38
CA PRO A 159 17.76 -11.19 -10.20
C PRO A 159 18.26 -9.74 -10.31
N PRO A 160 19.61 -9.51 -10.33
CA PRO A 160 20.17 -8.15 -10.24
C PRO A 160 19.66 -7.16 -11.28
N ASN A 161 19.46 -7.59 -12.53
CA ASN A 161 18.97 -6.69 -13.58
C ASN A 161 17.50 -6.29 -13.36
N GLU A 162 16.67 -7.22 -12.92
CA GLU A 162 15.27 -6.96 -12.57
C GLU A 162 15.19 -6.00 -11.39
N GLY A 163 15.99 -6.25 -10.33
CA GLY A 163 16.08 -5.39 -9.16
C GLY A 163 16.58 -3.97 -9.50
N LYS A 164 17.57 -3.83 -10.37
CA LYS A 164 18.05 -2.52 -10.84
C LYS A 164 16.99 -1.74 -11.63
N ILE A 165 16.23 -2.42 -12.49
CA ILE A 165 15.11 -1.79 -13.21
C ILE A 165 14.06 -1.31 -12.21
N LEU A 166 13.60 -2.18 -11.32
CA LEU A 166 12.58 -1.84 -10.34
C LEU A 166 13.04 -0.68 -9.44
N LEU A 167 14.27 -0.70 -8.97
CA LEU A 167 14.89 0.37 -8.18
C LEU A 167 14.90 1.70 -8.95
N ALA A 168 15.27 1.67 -10.23
CA ALA A 168 15.29 2.85 -11.06
C ALA A 168 13.89 3.47 -11.25
N LEU A 169 12.88 2.62 -11.47
CA LEU A 169 11.50 3.05 -11.59
C LEU A 169 10.97 3.65 -10.29
N LEU A 170 11.18 2.98 -9.15
CA LEU A 170 10.73 3.47 -7.85
C LEU A 170 11.36 4.82 -7.47
N LYS A 171 12.67 4.97 -7.65
CA LYS A 171 13.37 6.23 -7.34
C LYS A 171 12.93 7.42 -8.19
N ASN A 172 12.34 7.17 -9.35
CA ASN A 172 11.87 8.22 -10.23
C ASN A 172 10.33 8.38 -10.24
N SER A 173 9.60 7.49 -9.59
CA SER A 173 8.13 7.58 -9.51
C SER A 173 7.69 8.93 -8.95
N PRO A 174 6.66 9.56 -9.52
CA PRO A 174 5.81 9.12 -10.63
C PRO A 174 6.33 9.53 -12.04
N LYS A 175 7.59 9.96 -12.17
CA LYS A 175 8.16 10.39 -13.45
C LYS A 175 8.44 9.20 -14.37
N ILE A 176 8.28 9.43 -15.67
CA ILE A 176 8.63 8.44 -16.71
C ILE A 176 10.14 8.27 -16.75
N VAL A 177 10.60 7.03 -16.79
CA VAL A 177 12.02 6.67 -16.98
C VAL A 177 12.20 6.17 -18.42
N SER A 178 13.05 6.81 -19.18
CA SER A 178 13.28 6.43 -20.56
C SER A 178 14.07 5.12 -20.69
N LYS A 179 13.88 4.42 -21.81
CA LYS A 179 14.68 3.21 -22.14
C LYS A 179 16.17 3.48 -22.08
N LYS A 180 16.60 4.63 -22.62
CA LYS A 180 18.00 5.06 -22.60
C LYS A 180 18.55 5.16 -21.18
N GLU A 181 17.82 5.79 -20.30
CA GLU A 181 18.21 5.93 -18.89
C GLU A 181 18.32 4.57 -18.19
N LEU A 182 17.38 3.66 -18.46
CA LEU A 182 17.43 2.30 -17.91
C LEU A 182 18.63 1.52 -18.44
N CYS A 183 18.95 1.63 -19.73
CA CYS A 183 20.12 0.98 -20.31
C CYS A 183 21.43 1.47 -19.68
N ILE A 184 21.57 2.78 -19.51
CA ILE A 184 22.74 3.37 -18.83
C ILE A 184 22.86 2.82 -17.40
N ARG A 185 21.77 2.74 -16.66
CA ARG A 185 21.77 2.22 -15.27
C ARG A 185 22.07 0.73 -15.18
N LEU A 186 21.68 -0.05 -16.20
CA LEU A 186 21.92 -1.51 -16.23
C LEU A 186 23.35 -1.86 -16.66
N TRP A 187 23.83 -1.21 -17.71
CA TRP A 187 25.08 -1.60 -18.40
C TRP A 187 26.19 -0.55 -18.36
N GLY A 188 25.91 0.66 -17.87
CA GLY A 188 26.93 1.70 -17.64
C GLY A 188 27.39 2.44 -18.90
N THR A 189 26.86 2.12 -20.09
CA THR A 189 27.27 2.73 -21.36
C THR A 189 26.08 3.12 -22.24
N GLU A 190 26.23 4.19 -23.04
CA GLU A 190 25.29 4.57 -24.09
C GLU A 190 25.58 3.84 -25.43
N GLU A 191 26.76 3.27 -25.60
CA GLU A 191 27.25 2.81 -26.92
C GLU A 191 26.69 1.46 -27.35
N PHE A 192 26.18 0.63 -26.43
CA PHE A 192 25.57 -0.66 -26.75
C PHE A 192 24.19 -0.78 -26.09
N ILE A 193 23.20 -0.09 -26.67
CA ILE A 193 21.80 -0.26 -26.23
C ILE A 193 21.26 -1.53 -26.89
N ASP A 194 21.31 -2.64 -26.16
CA ASP A 194 20.57 -3.84 -26.55
C ASP A 194 19.11 -3.74 -26.07
N GLU A 195 18.26 -3.15 -26.93
CA GLU A 195 16.82 -3.03 -26.64
C GLU A 195 16.16 -4.39 -26.41
N ASN A 196 16.67 -5.46 -27.04
CA ASN A 196 16.15 -6.80 -26.84
C ASN A 196 16.47 -7.31 -25.43
N ALA A 197 17.71 -7.08 -24.95
CA ALA A 197 18.09 -7.44 -23.60
C ALA A 197 17.27 -6.68 -22.55
N LEU A 198 17.00 -5.39 -22.77
CA LEU A 198 16.11 -4.61 -21.91
C LEU A 198 14.69 -5.19 -21.89
N GLN A 199 14.13 -5.49 -23.08
CA GLN A 199 12.79 -6.07 -23.21
C GLN A 199 12.67 -7.42 -22.51
N VAL A 200 13.70 -8.27 -22.61
CA VAL A 200 13.73 -9.57 -21.90
C VAL A 200 13.71 -9.38 -20.38
N ASN A 201 14.51 -8.44 -19.85
CA ASN A 201 14.53 -8.15 -18.43
C ASN A 201 13.20 -7.57 -17.92
N PHE A 202 12.54 -6.70 -18.72
CA PHE A 202 11.19 -6.22 -18.41
C PHE A 202 10.15 -7.32 -18.40
N THR A 203 10.21 -8.24 -19.37
CA THR A 203 9.28 -9.38 -19.42
C THR A 203 9.43 -10.27 -18.19
N ARG A 204 10.67 -10.50 -17.74
CA ARG A 204 10.95 -11.27 -16.53
C ARG A 204 10.46 -10.53 -15.28
N LEU A 205 10.80 -9.25 -15.16
CA LEU A 205 10.34 -8.42 -14.04
C LEU A 205 8.81 -8.42 -13.92
N ARG A 206 8.08 -8.22 -15.02
CA ARG A 206 6.62 -8.28 -15.00
C ARG A 206 6.09 -9.65 -14.63
N LYS A 207 6.75 -10.73 -15.07
CA LYS A 207 6.39 -12.08 -14.66
C LYS A 207 6.56 -12.26 -13.16
N THR A 208 7.71 -11.85 -12.61
CA THR A 208 7.97 -11.89 -11.17
C THR A 208 6.93 -11.08 -10.40
N LEU A 209 6.65 -9.84 -10.80
CA LEU A 209 5.63 -9.00 -10.14
C LEU A 209 4.22 -9.61 -10.23
N ARG A 210 3.87 -10.27 -11.33
CA ARG A 210 2.57 -10.96 -11.48
C ARG A 210 2.39 -12.08 -10.47
N GLU A 211 3.44 -12.81 -10.11
CA GLU A 211 3.38 -13.87 -9.10
C GLU A 211 2.96 -13.33 -7.72
N PHE A 212 3.13 -12.01 -7.51
CA PHE A 212 2.73 -11.29 -6.28
C PHE A 212 1.51 -10.39 -6.47
N GLY A 213 0.82 -10.44 -7.63
CA GLY A 213 -0.33 -9.57 -7.91
C GLY A 213 0.02 -8.09 -8.12
N LEU A 214 1.27 -7.81 -8.55
CA LEU A 214 1.83 -6.47 -8.71
C LEU A 214 2.07 -6.07 -10.17
N GLU A 215 1.50 -6.81 -11.13
CA GLU A 215 1.76 -6.59 -12.57
C GLU A 215 1.35 -5.22 -13.08
N GLU A 216 0.34 -4.61 -12.48
CA GLU A 216 -0.16 -3.28 -12.86
C GLU A 216 0.69 -2.12 -12.33
N ARG A 217 1.75 -2.41 -11.52
CA ARG A 217 2.61 -1.38 -10.94
C ARG A 217 3.60 -0.78 -11.94
N ILE A 218 3.80 -1.41 -13.10
CA ILE A 218 4.67 -0.90 -14.16
C ILE A 218 3.85 -0.64 -15.41
N GLU A 219 3.66 0.61 -15.73
CA GLU A 219 3.02 1.07 -16.95
C GLU A 219 4.06 1.34 -18.04
N THR A 220 3.66 1.17 -19.31
CA THR A 220 4.46 1.57 -20.47
C THR A 220 3.80 2.77 -21.14
N VAL A 221 4.53 3.89 -21.21
CA VAL A 221 4.08 5.07 -21.94
C VAL A 221 4.69 5.03 -23.35
N ARG A 222 3.84 4.79 -24.36
CA ARG A 222 4.29 4.66 -25.76
C ARG A 222 5.04 5.91 -26.21
N GLY A 223 6.24 5.71 -26.74
CA GLY A 223 7.08 6.77 -27.30
C GLY A 223 7.91 7.56 -26.28
N GLN A 224 7.80 7.25 -24.97
CA GLN A 224 8.56 7.93 -23.91
C GLN A 224 9.33 6.97 -23.00
N GLY A 225 8.79 5.81 -22.69
CA GLY A 225 9.41 4.83 -21.78
C GLY A 225 8.58 3.58 -21.55
#